data_92af1fdcf5bab9e99704c386d53cc92d
#
_entry.id   92af1fdcf5bab9e99704c386d53cc92d
#
_cell.length_a   1.000
_cell.length_b   1.000
_cell.length_c   1.000
_cell.angle_alpha   90.00
_cell.angle_beta   90.00
_cell.angle_gamma   90.00
#
_symmetry.space_group_name_H-M   'P 1'
#
loop_
_entity.id
_entity.type
_entity.pdbx_description
1 polymer ?
#
loop_
_entity_poly.entity_id
_entity_poly.type
_entity_poly.pdbx_seq_one_letter_code
_entity_poly.pdbx_strand_id
1 'polypeptide(L)'
;EAIRNCMPCDGGLFVASQTEDLRRWLLYMDEGSSVSSAAGSLTSAFIREEFSPIICETIATRAFKFSPELKQLDENLFMLELCHEPTGYHKDFGIAFLVSCLETISELQGGKSVFLDVTEGPLGNILAKQIRGKKYVKSILLYPKGCIKGLEEEDFVWNGGNILPIEVDGTVEDCHELSRAIFSDRDFALENKLTVANSANIGCLL
;
A
#
# COMPACT_ATOMS: atom_id res chain seq x y z
N GLU A 1 -11.29 -8.20 4.24
CA GLU A 1 -12.28 -7.13 4.00
C GLU A 1 -11.64 -5.75 4.25
N ALA A 2 -11.05 -5.51 5.41
CA ALA A 2 -10.46 -4.22 5.79
C ALA A 2 -9.46 -3.65 4.76
N ILE A 3 -8.57 -4.48 4.23
CA ILE A 3 -7.58 -4.07 3.22
C ILE A 3 -8.25 -3.75 1.86
N ARG A 4 -9.29 -4.48 1.46
CA ARG A 4 -9.96 -4.24 0.15
C ARG A 4 -10.86 -3.01 0.16
N ASN A 5 -11.61 -2.81 1.22
CA ASN A 5 -12.65 -1.78 1.29
C ASN A 5 -12.17 -0.49 1.97
N CYS A 6 -10.98 -0.51 2.57
CA CYS A 6 -10.30 0.56 3.32
C CYS A 6 -11.15 1.29 4.38
N MET A 7 -12.44 1.49 4.15
CA MET A 7 -13.35 2.16 5.07
C MET A 7 -14.51 1.22 5.49
N PRO A 8 -14.80 1.11 6.78
CA PRO A 8 -15.93 0.34 7.29
C PRO A 8 -17.27 1.04 7.02
N CYS A 9 -18.37 0.30 7.24
CA CYS A 9 -19.70 0.81 6.90
C CYS A 9 -20.19 1.96 7.80
N ASP A 10 -19.59 2.21 8.93
CA ASP A 10 -19.91 3.33 9.82
C ASP A 10 -19.15 4.62 9.47
N GLY A 11 -18.27 4.60 8.45
CA GLY A 11 -17.47 5.76 8.06
C GLY A 11 -16.20 5.97 8.89
N GLY A 12 -15.91 5.07 9.84
CA GLY A 12 -14.70 5.09 10.66
C GLY A 12 -13.47 4.53 9.95
N LEU A 13 -12.52 4.03 10.73
CA LEU A 13 -11.33 3.33 10.27
C LEU A 13 -11.30 1.91 10.84
N PHE A 14 -10.79 0.97 10.07
CA PHE A 14 -10.47 -0.35 10.60
C PHE A 14 -9.27 -0.26 11.56
N VAL A 15 -9.40 -0.88 12.71
CA VAL A 15 -8.32 -1.01 13.70
C VAL A 15 -8.21 -2.47 14.13
N ALA A 16 -7.01 -2.88 14.57
CA ALA A 16 -6.83 -4.20 15.14
C ALA A 16 -7.67 -4.35 16.41
N SER A 17 -8.50 -5.39 16.48
CA SER A 17 -9.34 -5.68 17.64
C SER A 17 -8.58 -6.36 18.78
N GLN A 18 -7.44 -6.97 18.49
CA GLN A 18 -6.60 -7.71 19.43
C GLN A 18 -5.13 -7.39 19.18
N THR A 19 -4.35 -7.44 20.23
CA THR A 19 -2.88 -7.37 20.15
C THR A 19 -2.34 -8.79 20.11
N GLU A 20 -1.63 -9.12 19.03
CA GLU A 20 -0.98 -10.42 18.91
C GLU A 20 0.27 -10.53 19.79
N ASP A 21 0.47 -11.70 20.41
CA ASP A 21 1.70 -11.99 21.12
C ASP A 21 2.79 -12.43 20.14
N LEU A 22 3.67 -11.51 19.80
CA LEU A 22 4.72 -11.71 18.82
C LEU A 22 5.92 -12.50 19.36
N ARG A 23 5.98 -12.82 20.66
CA ARG A 23 7.12 -13.54 21.28
C ARG A 23 7.42 -14.86 20.60
N ARG A 24 6.39 -15.61 20.23
CA ARG A 24 6.55 -16.88 19.51
C ARG A 24 7.24 -16.71 18.17
N TRP A 25 6.92 -15.64 17.46
CA TRP A 25 7.48 -15.34 16.15
C TRP A 25 8.92 -14.84 16.25
N LEU A 26 9.22 -13.99 17.23
CA LEU A 26 10.55 -13.48 17.49
C LEU A 26 11.55 -14.59 17.86
N LEU A 27 11.10 -15.62 18.58
CA LEU A 27 11.96 -16.76 18.96
C LEU A 27 12.41 -17.63 17.77
N TYR A 28 11.74 -17.55 16.65
CA TYR A 28 12.10 -18.30 15.43
C TYR A 28 12.90 -17.46 14.42
N MET A 29 13.11 -16.18 14.70
CA MET A 29 13.95 -15.32 13.86
C MET A 29 15.40 -15.47 14.29
N ASP A 30 16.29 -15.52 13.33
CA ASP A 30 17.75 -15.51 13.51
C ASP A 30 18.39 -14.32 12.80
N GLU A 31 19.68 -14.10 13.03
CA GLU A 31 20.43 -13.01 12.40
C GLU A 31 20.52 -13.12 10.87
N GLY A 32 20.27 -14.32 10.32
CA GLY A 32 20.25 -14.58 8.88
C GLY A 32 18.87 -14.41 8.23
N SER A 33 17.83 -14.16 9.02
CA SER A 33 16.47 -14.01 8.51
C SER A 33 16.36 -12.79 7.61
N SER A 34 15.85 -12.99 6.39
CA SER A 34 15.60 -11.87 5.48
C SER A 34 14.43 -11.02 5.95
N VAL A 35 14.40 -9.74 5.56
CA VAL A 35 13.28 -8.83 5.84
C VAL A 35 11.95 -9.41 5.36
N SER A 36 11.93 -10.01 4.17
CA SER A 36 10.72 -10.64 3.62
C SER A 36 10.28 -11.85 4.45
N SER A 37 11.20 -12.66 4.98
CA SER A 37 10.87 -13.79 5.86
C SER A 37 10.31 -13.31 7.21
N ALA A 38 10.95 -12.31 7.81
CA ALA A 38 10.46 -11.69 9.04
C ALA A 38 9.06 -11.07 8.84
N ALA A 39 8.88 -10.32 7.77
CA ALA A 39 7.59 -9.72 7.41
C ALA A 39 6.52 -10.78 7.11
N GLY A 40 6.87 -11.89 6.44
CA GLY A 40 5.95 -13.00 6.20
C GLY A 40 5.48 -13.66 7.49
N SER A 41 6.39 -13.88 8.43
CA SER A 41 6.07 -14.41 9.75
C SER A 41 5.16 -13.47 10.54
N LEU A 42 5.47 -12.17 10.56
CA LEU A 42 4.63 -11.16 11.21
C LEU A 42 3.25 -11.06 10.54
N THR A 43 3.20 -11.03 9.22
CA THR A 43 1.93 -11.04 8.46
C THR A 43 1.08 -12.26 8.84
N SER A 44 1.70 -13.43 8.94
CA SER A 44 1.02 -14.65 9.37
C SER A 44 0.48 -14.55 10.81
N ALA A 45 1.16 -13.84 11.71
CA ALA A 45 0.65 -13.61 13.05
C ALA A 45 -0.67 -12.83 13.05
N PHE A 46 -0.80 -11.83 12.18
CA PHE A 46 -1.97 -10.95 12.14
C PHE A 46 -3.15 -11.49 11.33
N ILE A 47 -2.90 -12.24 10.26
CA ILE A 47 -3.95 -12.65 9.31
C ILE A 47 -4.01 -14.16 9.08
N ARG A 48 -3.54 -14.97 10.03
CA ARG A 48 -3.51 -16.45 9.95
C ARG A 48 -4.88 -17.10 9.80
N GLU A 49 -5.93 -16.42 10.21
CA GLU A 49 -7.30 -16.92 10.08
C GLU A 49 -7.82 -16.81 8.64
N GLU A 50 -7.30 -15.83 7.88
CA GLU A 50 -7.70 -15.59 6.50
C GLU A 50 -6.76 -16.27 5.50
N PHE A 51 -5.46 -16.32 5.80
CA PHE A 51 -4.44 -16.83 4.89
C PHE A 51 -3.46 -17.79 5.58
N SER A 52 -3.10 -18.82 4.84
CA SER A 52 -2.04 -19.75 5.30
C SER A 52 -0.68 -19.03 5.40
N PRO A 53 0.24 -19.52 6.23
CA PRO A 53 1.59 -18.96 6.35
C PRO A 53 2.33 -18.84 5.00
N ILE A 54 2.14 -19.80 4.09
CA ILE A 54 2.75 -19.77 2.74
C ILE A 54 2.25 -18.57 1.93
N ILE A 55 0.97 -18.25 2.03
CA ILE A 55 0.40 -17.08 1.34
C ILE A 55 0.95 -15.81 1.96
N CYS A 56 1.04 -15.72 3.29
CA CYS A 56 1.61 -14.58 3.98
C CYS A 56 3.07 -14.33 3.58
N GLU A 57 3.88 -15.39 3.51
CA GLU A 57 5.25 -15.32 3.02
C GLU A 57 5.34 -14.89 1.55
N THR A 58 4.42 -15.37 0.71
CA THR A 58 4.33 -14.95 -0.69
C THR A 58 4.03 -13.45 -0.80
N ILE A 59 3.10 -12.93 0.01
CA ILE A 59 2.76 -11.51 0.05
C ILE A 59 4.02 -10.70 0.43
N ALA A 60 4.70 -11.07 1.50
CA ALA A 60 5.88 -10.38 1.98
C ALA A 60 7.05 -10.41 0.98
N THR A 61 7.30 -11.57 0.36
CA THR A 61 8.35 -11.72 -0.66
C THR A 61 8.06 -10.91 -1.92
N ARG A 62 6.81 -10.79 -2.31
CA ARG A 62 6.40 -9.94 -3.45
C ARG A 62 6.52 -8.46 -3.12
N ALA A 63 6.23 -8.08 -1.88
CA ALA A 63 6.27 -6.69 -1.41
C ALA A 63 7.71 -6.20 -1.21
N PHE A 64 8.50 -6.94 -0.44
CA PHE A 64 9.80 -6.48 0.03
C PHE A 64 10.94 -7.04 -0.81
N LYS A 65 11.11 -6.48 -2.01
CA LYS A 65 12.26 -6.70 -2.89
C LYS A 65 13.42 -5.75 -2.56
N PHE A 66 13.25 -4.94 -1.55
CA PHE A 66 14.19 -3.97 -1.00
C PHE A 66 14.18 -4.10 0.52
N SER A 67 15.21 -3.62 1.18
CA SER A 67 15.40 -3.78 2.62
C SER A 67 15.72 -2.44 3.27
N PRO A 68 15.27 -2.22 4.51
CA PRO A 68 15.76 -1.10 5.29
C PRO A 68 17.23 -1.31 5.64
N GLU A 69 17.94 -0.25 5.90
CA GLU A 69 19.31 -0.31 6.42
C GLU A 69 19.33 -0.04 7.91
N LEU A 70 20.00 -0.92 8.67
CA LEU A 70 20.22 -0.72 10.09
C LEU A 70 21.62 -0.18 10.30
N LYS A 71 21.74 1.05 10.80
CA LYS A 71 23.01 1.70 11.13
C LYS A 71 23.19 1.75 12.64
N GLN A 72 24.33 1.25 13.11
CA GLN A 72 24.74 1.45 14.50
C GLN A 72 25.37 2.83 14.64
N LEU A 73 24.82 3.66 15.51
CA LEU A 73 25.31 5.01 15.79
C LEU A 73 26.19 5.05 17.05
N ASP A 74 25.94 4.16 18.02
CA ASP A 74 26.69 3.99 19.25
C ASP A 74 26.50 2.55 19.78
N GLU A 75 27.19 2.16 20.87
CA GLU A 75 27.15 0.79 21.42
C GLU A 75 25.73 0.21 21.56
N ASN A 76 24.75 1.04 21.98
CA ASN A 76 23.37 0.64 22.19
C ASN A 76 22.35 1.51 21.44
N LEU A 77 22.80 2.26 20.43
CA LEU A 77 21.95 3.13 19.63
C LEU A 77 21.98 2.73 18.15
N PHE A 78 20.83 2.40 17.62
CA PHE A 78 20.67 2.00 16.23
C PHE A 78 19.67 2.91 15.53
N MET A 79 19.90 3.17 14.25
CA MET A 79 18.98 3.89 13.38
C MET A 79 18.55 2.97 12.24
N LEU A 80 17.23 2.80 12.08
CA LEU A 80 16.64 2.09 10.96
C LEU A 80 16.30 3.09 9.85
N GLU A 81 17.01 3.03 8.75
CA GLU A 81 16.79 3.91 7.59
C GLU A 81 15.78 3.29 6.63
N LEU A 82 14.70 4.01 6.34
CA LEU A 82 13.63 3.59 5.45
C LEU A 82 13.55 4.43 4.16
N CYS A 83 14.62 5.15 3.83
CA CYS A 83 14.63 6.19 2.80
C CYS A 83 15.59 5.90 1.63
N HIS A 84 15.80 4.64 1.27
CA HIS A 84 16.70 4.28 0.17
C HIS A 84 15.95 3.94 -1.11
N GLU A 85 15.36 2.77 -1.19
CA GLU A 85 14.73 2.23 -2.40
C GLU A 85 13.27 1.81 -2.13
N PRO A 86 12.44 1.76 -3.16
CA PRO A 86 12.65 2.11 -4.57
C PRO A 86 12.51 3.60 -4.89
N THR A 87 11.87 4.43 -4.03
CA THR A 87 11.63 5.85 -4.31
C THR A 87 12.30 6.80 -3.33
N GLY A 88 12.90 6.28 -2.27
CA GLY A 88 13.53 7.06 -1.21
C GLY A 88 12.56 7.54 -0.13
N TYR A 89 11.36 7.00 -0.08
CA TYR A 89 10.35 7.34 0.93
C TYR A 89 9.95 6.14 1.78
N HIS A 90 9.82 6.34 3.09
CA HIS A 90 9.36 5.29 4.02
C HIS A 90 8.00 4.67 3.62
N LYS A 91 7.16 5.40 2.90
CA LYS A 91 5.87 4.92 2.40
C LYS A 91 6.00 3.76 1.39
N ASP A 92 7.18 3.57 0.81
CA ASP A 92 7.44 2.44 -0.09
C ASP A 92 7.09 1.11 0.57
N PHE A 93 7.40 0.94 1.85
CA PHE A 93 7.12 -0.30 2.59
C PHE A 93 5.62 -0.59 2.71
N GLY A 94 4.85 0.35 3.25
CA GLY A 94 3.42 0.16 3.44
C GLY A 94 2.67 0.01 2.11
N ILE A 95 3.00 0.79 1.09
CA ILE A 95 2.34 0.71 -0.22
C ILE A 95 2.71 -0.58 -0.96
N ALA A 96 3.98 -1.00 -0.92
CA ALA A 96 4.40 -2.27 -1.52
C ALA A 96 3.66 -3.46 -0.88
N PHE A 97 3.53 -3.46 0.45
CA PHE A 97 2.78 -4.48 1.18
C PHE A 97 1.29 -4.48 0.79
N LEU A 98 0.64 -3.31 0.83
CA LEU A 98 -0.77 -3.16 0.46
C LEU A 98 -1.05 -3.64 -0.97
N VAL A 99 -0.22 -3.22 -1.94
CA VAL A 99 -0.35 -3.65 -3.34
C VAL A 99 -0.19 -5.18 -3.46
N SER A 100 0.79 -5.76 -2.77
CA SER A 100 0.99 -7.22 -2.77
C SER A 100 -0.18 -7.97 -2.16
N CYS A 101 -0.77 -7.47 -1.07
CA CYS A 101 -1.98 -8.02 -0.49
C CYS A 101 -3.15 -8.00 -1.49
N LEU A 102 -3.41 -6.85 -2.11
CA LEU A 102 -4.53 -6.69 -3.04
C LEU A 102 -4.38 -7.55 -4.30
N GLU A 103 -3.18 -7.65 -4.86
CA GLU A 103 -2.89 -8.56 -5.97
C GLU A 103 -3.15 -10.01 -5.57
N THR A 104 -2.63 -10.45 -4.41
CA THR A 104 -2.81 -11.83 -3.94
C THR A 104 -4.27 -12.16 -3.62
N ILE A 105 -4.98 -11.25 -2.96
CA ILE A 105 -6.41 -11.41 -2.69
C ILE A 105 -7.19 -11.54 -4.00
N SER A 106 -6.89 -10.69 -4.99
CA SER A 106 -7.56 -10.71 -6.28
C SER A 106 -7.22 -11.94 -7.12
N GLU A 107 -6.00 -12.47 -7.01
CA GLU A 107 -5.63 -13.75 -7.62
C GLU A 107 -6.44 -14.92 -7.05
N LEU A 108 -6.66 -14.94 -5.74
CA LEU A 108 -7.33 -16.05 -5.04
C LEU A 108 -8.84 -15.97 -5.10
N GLN A 109 -9.40 -14.78 -4.97
CA GLN A 109 -10.85 -14.57 -4.80
C GLN A 109 -11.52 -13.90 -6.02
N GLY A 110 -10.71 -13.50 -7.00
CA GLY A 110 -11.17 -12.72 -8.14
C GLY A 110 -11.41 -11.24 -7.81
N GLY A 111 -11.70 -10.48 -8.85
CA GLY A 111 -11.95 -9.04 -8.77
C GLY A 111 -10.72 -8.22 -9.09
N LYS A 112 -10.85 -6.91 -8.86
CA LYS A 112 -9.78 -5.91 -9.03
C LYS A 112 -9.91 -4.90 -7.90
N SER A 113 -8.84 -4.16 -7.61
CA SER A 113 -8.85 -3.02 -6.69
C SER A 113 -8.39 -1.77 -7.44
N VAL A 114 -9.00 -0.65 -7.13
CA VAL A 114 -8.69 0.63 -7.77
C VAL A 114 -8.34 1.65 -6.70
N PHE A 115 -7.10 2.05 -6.65
CA PHE A 115 -6.69 3.19 -5.84
C PHE A 115 -7.25 4.48 -6.41
N LEU A 116 -7.80 5.32 -5.54
CA LEU A 116 -8.16 6.70 -5.85
C LEU A 116 -7.46 7.60 -4.84
N ASP A 117 -6.35 8.18 -5.25
CA ASP A 117 -5.50 8.98 -4.39
C ASP A 117 -5.23 10.37 -4.98
N VAL A 118 -4.97 11.31 -4.08
CA VAL A 118 -4.52 12.66 -4.42
C VAL A 118 -3.01 12.72 -4.28
N THR A 119 -2.32 13.27 -5.26
CA THR A 119 -0.87 13.42 -5.23
C THR A 119 -0.42 14.82 -5.59
N GLU A 120 0.55 15.32 -4.83
CA GLU A 120 1.36 16.50 -5.18
C GLU A 120 2.82 16.12 -5.49
N GLY A 121 3.12 14.82 -5.49
CA GLY A 121 4.48 14.34 -5.72
C GLY A 121 4.75 12.90 -5.30
N PRO A 122 5.38 12.65 -4.14
CA PRO A 122 5.95 11.32 -3.82
C PRO A 122 4.99 10.15 -3.93
N LEU A 123 3.74 10.31 -3.48
CA LEU A 123 2.74 9.24 -3.50
C LEU A 123 2.46 8.74 -4.91
N GLY A 124 2.35 9.65 -5.88
CA GLY A 124 2.14 9.29 -7.29
C GLY A 124 3.28 8.42 -7.81
N ASN A 125 4.54 8.80 -7.55
CA ASN A 125 5.70 8.04 -7.95
C ASN A 125 5.75 6.66 -7.28
N ILE A 126 5.48 6.57 -5.97
CA ILE A 126 5.47 5.30 -5.24
C ILE A 126 4.41 4.37 -5.86
N LEU A 127 3.18 4.86 -6.02
CA LEU A 127 2.10 4.09 -6.63
C LEU A 127 2.45 3.65 -8.05
N ALA A 128 2.93 4.57 -8.90
CA ALA A 128 3.32 4.25 -10.26
C ALA A 128 4.34 3.12 -10.30
N LYS A 129 5.39 3.18 -9.49
CA LYS A 129 6.42 2.12 -9.41
C LYS A 129 5.86 0.80 -8.90
N GLN A 130 5.02 0.81 -7.87
CA GLN A 130 4.51 -0.41 -7.24
C GLN A 130 3.43 -1.11 -8.07
N ILE A 131 2.60 -0.37 -8.80
CA ILE A 131 1.46 -0.94 -9.54
C ILE A 131 1.68 -1.12 -11.03
N ARG A 132 2.71 -0.50 -11.62
CA ARG A 132 3.00 -0.61 -13.06
C ARG A 132 3.09 -2.08 -13.48
N GLY A 133 2.27 -2.48 -14.47
CA GLY A 133 2.20 -3.84 -14.96
C GLY A 133 1.49 -4.85 -14.04
N LYS A 134 0.93 -4.44 -12.91
CA LYS A 134 0.09 -5.32 -12.09
C LYS A 134 -1.22 -5.62 -12.81
N LYS A 135 -1.72 -6.84 -12.61
CA LYS A 135 -2.89 -7.34 -13.34
C LYS A 135 -4.21 -6.94 -12.69
N TYR A 136 -4.25 -6.93 -11.37
CA TYR A 136 -5.48 -6.80 -10.61
C TYR A 136 -5.61 -5.47 -9.86
N VAL A 137 -4.55 -4.69 -9.81
CA VAL A 137 -4.54 -3.38 -9.14
C VAL A 137 -4.42 -2.27 -10.17
N LYS A 138 -5.24 -1.25 -10.01
CA LYS A 138 -5.24 -0.03 -10.82
C LYS A 138 -5.12 1.18 -9.91
N SER A 139 -4.74 2.34 -10.48
CA SER A 139 -4.72 3.62 -9.75
C SER A 139 -5.29 4.73 -10.59
N ILE A 140 -6.10 5.56 -9.97
CA ILE A 140 -6.52 6.88 -10.43
C ILE A 140 -5.81 7.88 -9.51
N LEU A 141 -5.00 8.75 -10.10
CA LEU A 141 -4.21 9.76 -9.39
C LEU A 141 -4.77 11.15 -9.72
N LEU A 142 -5.39 11.79 -8.74
CA LEU A 142 -5.83 13.17 -8.87
C LEU A 142 -4.68 14.10 -8.50
N TYR A 143 -4.40 15.10 -9.33
CA TYR A 143 -3.37 16.09 -9.05
C TYR A 143 -3.81 17.48 -9.52
N PRO A 144 -3.38 18.55 -8.79
CA PRO A 144 -3.74 19.90 -9.17
C PRO A 144 -2.99 20.33 -10.44
N LYS A 145 -3.59 21.26 -11.20
CA LYS A 145 -3.08 21.78 -12.46
C LYS A 145 -1.63 22.28 -12.35
N GLY A 146 -0.81 21.79 -13.27
CA GLY A 146 0.61 22.16 -13.33
C GLY A 146 1.49 21.47 -12.29
N CYS A 147 0.94 20.57 -11.49
CA CYS A 147 1.69 19.86 -10.44
C CYS A 147 1.95 18.40 -10.84
N ILE A 148 2.90 18.21 -11.75
CA ILE A 148 3.30 16.89 -12.26
C ILE A 148 4.63 16.52 -11.58
N LYS A 149 4.59 16.07 -10.33
CA LYS A 149 5.79 15.61 -9.64
C LYS A 149 5.72 14.11 -9.38
N GLY A 150 6.80 13.40 -9.77
CA GLY A 150 6.96 11.98 -9.44
C GLY A 150 6.22 11.02 -10.37
N LEU A 151 5.63 11.50 -11.47
CA LEU A 151 5.10 10.69 -12.56
C LEU A 151 6.03 10.81 -13.78
N GLU A 152 6.26 9.71 -14.48
CA GLU A 152 7.03 9.66 -15.70
C GLU A 152 6.10 9.82 -16.92
N GLU A 153 6.66 10.16 -18.08
CA GLU A 153 5.87 10.40 -19.31
C GLU A 153 5.00 9.18 -19.65
N GLU A 154 5.50 7.98 -19.42
CA GLU A 154 4.79 6.73 -19.66
C GLU A 154 3.54 6.55 -18.79
N ASP A 155 3.48 7.19 -17.62
CA ASP A 155 2.31 7.14 -16.74
C ASP A 155 1.14 7.95 -17.28
N PHE A 156 1.39 8.90 -18.20
CA PHE A 156 0.35 9.72 -18.83
C PHE A 156 -0.22 9.09 -20.11
N VAL A 157 0.37 8.02 -20.61
CA VAL A 157 -0.10 7.34 -21.80
C VAL A 157 -1.13 6.29 -21.43
N TRP A 158 -2.41 6.64 -21.51
CA TRP A 158 -3.49 5.70 -21.31
C TRP A 158 -3.64 4.78 -22.53
N ASN A 159 -2.92 3.68 -22.50
CA ASN A 159 -2.92 2.66 -23.56
C ASN A 159 -3.35 1.28 -23.07
N GLY A 160 -4.26 1.22 -22.10
CA GLY A 160 -4.65 -0.01 -21.43
C GLY A 160 -3.79 -0.35 -20.21
N GLY A 161 -2.93 0.56 -19.80
CA GLY A 161 -2.18 0.47 -18.54
C GLY A 161 -3.09 0.49 -17.31
N ASN A 162 -2.49 0.43 -16.15
CA ASN A 162 -3.21 0.36 -14.89
C ASN A 162 -3.07 1.63 -14.02
N ILE A 163 -2.55 2.72 -14.61
CA ILE A 163 -2.41 4.04 -13.98
C ILE A 163 -3.17 5.05 -14.83
N LEU A 164 -4.02 5.85 -14.19
CA LEU A 164 -4.77 6.94 -14.81
C LEU A 164 -4.54 8.23 -14.03
N PRO A 165 -3.59 9.07 -14.44
CA PRO A 165 -3.45 10.41 -13.87
C PRO A 165 -4.54 11.34 -14.43
N ILE A 166 -5.17 12.11 -13.53
CA ILE A 166 -6.22 13.08 -13.86
C ILE A 166 -5.81 14.45 -13.30
N GLU A 167 -5.59 15.40 -14.20
CA GLU A 167 -5.35 16.79 -13.83
C GLU A 167 -6.68 17.45 -13.45
N VAL A 168 -6.71 18.05 -12.28
CA VAL A 168 -7.85 18.84 -11.78
C VAL A 168 -7.53 20.32 -11.94
N ASP A 169 -8.41 21.06 -12.59
CA ASP A 169 -8.27 22.52 -12.75
C ASP A 169 -8.62 23.23 -11.43
N GLY A 170 -7.76 23.10 -10.45
CA GLY A 170 -7.93 23.59 -9.09
C GLY A 170 -6.70 23.39 -8.23
N THR A 171 -6.88 23.49 -6.94
CA THR A 171 -5.87 23.29 -5.90
C THR A 171 -5.82 21.83 -5.45
N VAL A 172 -4.84 21.50 -4.60
CA VAL A 172 -4.78 20.18 -3.95
C VAL A 172 -6.00 19.94 -3.06
N GLU A 173 -6.52 20.99 -2.42
CA GLU A 173 -7.72 20.86 -1.58
C GLU A 173 -8.96 20.53 -2.42
N ASP A 174 -9.09 21.10 -3.61
CA ASP A 174 -10.15 20.72 -4.57
C ASP A 174 -10.04 19.24 -4.96
N CYS A 175 -8.82 18.72 -5.15
CA CYS A 175 -8.59 17.29 -5.40
C CYS A 175 -9.04 16.43 -4.20
N HIS A 176 -8.74 16.87 -2.98
CA HIS A 176 -9.17 16.18 -1.76
C HIS A 176 -10.69 16.24 -1.56
N GLU A 177 -11.33 17.36 -1.87
CA GLU A 177 -12.79 17.49 -1.82
C GLU A 177 -13.46 16.56 -2.84
N LEU A 178 -12.92 16.48 -4.05
CA LEU A 178 -13.42 15.56 -5.08
C LEU A 178 -13.27 14.10 -4.64
N SER A 179 -12.11 13.74 -4.10
CA SER A 179 -11.89 12.38 -3.56
C SER A 179 -12.86 12.06 -2.42
N ARG A 180 -13.05 12.98 -1.46
CA ARG A 180 -14.01 12.82 -0.36
C ARG A 180 -15.44 12.66 -0.88
N ALA A 181 -15.85 13.47 -1.86
CA ALA A 181 -17.18 13.37 -2.46
C ALA A 181 -17.42 12.00 -3.12
N ILE A 182 -16.43 11.47 -3.83
CA ILE A 182 -16.51 10.13 -4.45
C ILE A 182 -16.64 9.04 -3.38
N PHE A 183 -15.83 9.07 -2.31
CA PHE A 183 -15.91 8.09 -1.23
C PHE A 183 -17.15 8.25 -0.34
N SER A 184 -17.81 9.40 -0.37
CA SER A 184 -19.08 9.63 0.33
C SER A 184 -20.23 8.86 -0.32
N ASP A 185 -20.16 8.60 -1.63
CA ASP A 185 -21.04 7.65 -2.31
C ASP A 185 -20.49 6.23 -2.15
N ARG A 186 -20.92 5.60 -1.09
CA ARG A 186 -20.39 4.30 -0.67
C ARG A 186 -20.72 3.17 -1.63
N ASP A 187 -21.93 3.19 -2.17
CA ASP A 187 -22.36 2.16 -3.11
C ASP A 187 -21.48 2.25 -4.36
N PHE A 188 -21.25 3.46 -4.86
CA PHE A 188 -20.33 3.70 -5.97
C PHE A 188 -18.90 3.24 -5.63
N ALA A 189 -18.37 3.58 -4.45
CA ALA A 189 -17.02 3.20 -4.04
C ALA A 189 -16.87 1.66 -3.95
N LEU A 190 -17.86 0.97 -3.39
CA LEU A 190 -17.85 -0.49 -3.26
C LEU A 190 -18.01 -1.20 -4.61
N GLU A 191 -18.92 -0.75 -5.46
CA GLU A 191 -19.14 -1.32 -6.79
C GLU A 191 -17.89 -1.19 -7.67
N ASN A 192 -17.20 -0.06 -7.58
CA ASN A 192 -15.98 0.23 -8.33
C ASN A 192 -14.71 -0.29 -7.64
N LYS A 193 -14.82 -0.92 -6.47
CA LYS A 193 -13.71 -1.48 -5.69
C LYS A 193 -12.64 -0.43 -5.37
N LEU A 194 -13.10 0.78 -5.01
CA LEU A 194 -12.21 1.88 -4.67
C LEU A 194 -11.54 1.64 -3.32
N THR A 195 -10.27 1.99 -3.25
CA THR A 195 -9.44 1.97 -2.04
C THR A 195 -8.44 3.12 -2.08
N VAL A 196 -7.71 3.33 -1.00
CA VAL A 196 -6.69 4.38 -0.90
C VAL A 196 -5.34 3.80 -0.48
N ALA A 197 -4.25 4.45 -0.89
CA ALA A 197 -2.88 4.08 -0.55
C ALA A 197 -2.30 5.01 0.53
N ASN A 198 -3.03 5.18 1.62
CA ASN A 198 -2.62 6.02 2.75
C ASN A 198 -3.04 5.39 4.07
N SER A 199 -2.84 6.10 5.19
CA SER A 199 -3.14 5.60 6.54
C SER A 199 -4.62 5.32 6.83
N ALA A 200 -5.54 5.67 5.92
CA ALA A 200 -6.93 5.24 6.03
C ALA A 200 -7.12 3.75 5.65
N ASN A 201 -6.16 3.17 4.93
CA ASN A 201 -6.14 1.73 4.67
C ASN A 201 -5.17 1.05 5.65
N ILE A 202 -5.70 0.18 6.49
CA ILE A 202 -4.91 -0.55 7.49
C ILE A 202 -3.74 -1.33 6.88
N GLY A 203 -3.84 -1.77 5.63
CA GLY A 203 -2.76 -2.45 4.92
C GLY A 203 -1.52 -1.60 4.67
N CYS A 204 -1.61 -0.27 4.83
CA CYS A 204 -0.44 0.61 4.83
C CYS A 204 0.26 0.70 6.20
N LEU A 205 -0.36 0.19 7.25
CA LEU A 205 0.10 0.28 8.64
C LEU A 205 0.59 -1.06 9.20
N LEU A 206 0.23 -2.17 8.56
CA LEU A 206 0.67 -3.54 8.91
C LEU A 206 2.09 -3.80 8.43
#